data_c8303deaa2be19b2fef3ff499f00dac6
#
_entry.id   c8303deaa2be19b2fef3ff499f00dac6
#
_cell.length_a   1.000
_cell.length_b   1.000
_cell.length_c   1.000
_cell.angle_alpha   90.00
_cell.angle_beta   90.00
_cell.angle_gamma   90.00
#
_symmetry.space_group_name_H-M   'P 1'
#
loop_
_entity.id
_entity.type
_entity.pdbx_description
1 polymer ?
#
loop_
_entity_poly.entity_id
_entity_poly.type
_entity_poly.pdbx_seq_one_letter_code
_entity_poly.pdbx_strand_id
1 'polypeptide(L)'
;AVITFIPRDRVRQYISECVLAAVVTKLEGGPERDVIRRFLEHSEQRFRLSYILGNPTFLERSVTDEIEDEDEDSMPDPSEHQELGENEREELLNALRAYFRSIDQLEEKAKDVMEKMASELGIKIGQATKEDREVLQELVEDHLANMDEFHQLVDAILDDVESRFNFLSDGETSKGKDGWPIKWTHQDSDRSAFIRLVNRFSSNYAPNFGRLLTPLVEGIRVAGPFMPDWHEDAVPKMVIMDGQGIGHTADSTSSLSTSITSRFRMADAIVLTDNAAQPMQAGPCAVLQSLVISGHESKLLLAFTHFDEVKGDNLHGNAAKKDHV
;
A
#
# COMPACT_ATOMS: atom_id res chain seq x y z
N ALA A 1 10.40 -18.34 5.34
CA ALA A 1 9.93 -17.27 4.44
C ALA A 1 11.07 -16.77 3.55
N VAL A 2 10.71 -16.27 2.39
CA VAL A 2 11.60 -15.55 1.48
C VAL A 2 10.88 -14.29 1.07
N ILE A 3 11.48 -13.13 1.36
CA ILE A 3 10.97 -11.81 1.02
C ILE A 3 11.92 -11.19 -0.01
N THR A 4 11.37 -10.61 -1.06
CA THR A 4 12.12 -9.79 -2.02
C THR A 4 11.67 -8.34 -1.91
N PHE A 5 12.60 -7.41 -2.03
CA PHE A 5 12.34 -5.99 -1.84
C PHE A 5 12.37 -5.22 -3.16
N ILE A 6 11.61 -4.14 -3.20
CA ILE A 6 11.60 -3.18 -4.31
C ILE A 6 13.00 -2.54 -4.41
N PRO A 7 13.54 -2.34 -5.63
CA PRO A 7 14.83 -1.66 -5.84
C PRO A 7 14.85 -0.24 -5.25
N ARG A 8 16.03 0.18 -4.76
CA ARG A 8 16.24 1.47 -4.09
C ARG A 8 15.83 2.67 -4.94
N ASP A 9 16.15 2.62 -6.22
CA ASP A 9 15.80 3.67 -7.19
C ASP A 9 14.30 3.82 -7.37
N ARG A 10 13.53 2.71 -7.37
CA ARG A 10 12.08 2.75 -7.44
C ARG A 10 11.48 3.31 -6.14
N VAL A 11 12.01 2.94 -4.97
CA VAL A 11 11.55 3.52 -3.69
C VAL A 11 11.82 5.02 -3.67
N ARG A 12 13.01 5.46 -4.12
CA ARG A 12 13.35 6.87 -4.24
C ARG A 12 12.38 7.62 -5.16
N GLN A 13 12.01 7.01 -6.29
CA GLN A 13 11.03 7.57 -7.21
C GLN A 13 9.67 7.76 -6.53
N TYR A 14 9.14 6.74 -5.84
CA TYR A 14 7.87 6.85 -5.12
C TYR A 14 7.89 7.93 -4.03
N ILE A 15 8.99 8.05 -3.29
CA ILE A 15 9.16 9.12 -2.30
C ILE A 15 9.13 10.48 -2.99
N SER A 16 9.84 10.65 -4.12
CA SER A 16 9.85 11.88 -4.90
C SER A 16 8.44 12.29 -5.35
N GLU A 17 7.66 11.33 -5.85
CA GLU A 17 6.30 11.55 -6.29
C GLU A 17 5.36 11.91 -5.11
N CYS A 18 5.54 11.30 -3.93
CA CYS A 18 4.81 11.67 -2.72
C CYS A 18 5.13 13.09 -2.24
N VAL A 19 6.42 13.46 -2.21
CA VAL A 19 6.86 14.80 -1.81
C VAL A 19 6.31 15.84 -2.79
N LEU A 20 6.43 15.60 -4.08
CA LEU A 20 5.94 16.49 -5.12
C LEU A 20 4.42 16.70 -5.00
N ALA A 21 3.66 15.60 -4.87
CA ALA A 21 2.22 15.65 -4.71
C ALA A 21 1.78 16.44 -3.45
N ALA A 22 2.53 16.32 -2.35
CA ALA A 22 2.25 17.08 -1.14
C ALA A 22 2.50 18.58 -1.33
N VAL A 23 3.63 18.96 -1.95
CA VAL A 23 3.97 20.36 -2.24
C VAL A 23 2.94 21.00 -3.18
N VAL A 24 2.58 20.30 -4.25
CA VAL A 24 1.58 20.78 -5.22
C VAL A 24 0.20 20.94 -4.56
N THR A 25 -0.25 19.94 -3.78
CA THR A 25 -1.51 20.05 -3.06
C THR A 25 -1.55 21.27 -2.14
N LYS A 26 -0.43 21.57 -1.49
CA LYS A 26 -0.31 22.74 -0.61
C LYS A 26 -0.30 24.05 -1.41
N LEU A 27 0.43 24.08 -2.53
CA LEU A 27 0.50 25.24 -3.44
C LEU A 27 -0.89 25.60 -3.99
N GLU A 28 -1.74 24.61 -4.24
CA GLU A 28 -3.14 24.78 -4.67
C GLU A 28 -4.08 25.21 -3.53
N GLY A 29 -3.58 25.37 -2.31
CA GLY A 29 -4.36 25.72 -1.13
C GLY A 29 -5.20 24.56 -0.57
N GLY A 30 -4.81 23.32 -0.85
CA GLY A 30 -5.45 22.14 -0.29
C GLY A 30 -5.38 22.08 1.24
N PRO A 31 -6.36 21.45 1.91
CA PRO A 31 -6.37 21.35 3.36
C PRO A 31 -5.19 20.49 3.85
N GLU A 32 -4.68 20.78 5.04
CA GLU A 32 -3.54 20.08 5.66
C GLU A 32 -3.69 18.55 5.66
N ARG A 33 -4.91 18.07 5.92
CA ARG A 33 -5.23 16.62 5.86
C ARG A 33 -4.91 16.01 4.49
N ASP A 34 -5.18 16.72 3.40
CA ASP A 34 -4.91 16.21 2.06
C ASP A 34 -3.42 16.28 1.72
N VAL A 35 -2.69 17.27 2.21
CA VAL A 35 -1.22 17.35 2.12
C VAL A 35 -0.58 16.16 2.83
N ILE A 36 -1.00 15.87 4.07
CA ILE A 36 -0.52 14.72 4.84
C ILE A 36 -0.80 13.42 4.09
N ARG A 37 -2.02 13.26 3.59
CA ARG A 37 -2.40 12.05 2.83
C ARG A 37 -1.56 11.90 1.57
N ARG A 38 -1.36 12.96 0.78
CA ARG A 38 -0.54 12.92 -0.45
C ARG A 38 0.92 12.60 -0.18
N PHE A 39 1.46 13.08 0.93
CA PHE A 39 2.81 12.75 1.36
C PHE A 39 2.95 11.28 1.78
N LEU A 40 1.97 10.77 2.56
CA LEU A 40 2.06 9.44 3.16
C LEU A 40 1.51 8.31 2.27
N GLU A 41 0.71 8.63 1.26
CA GLU A 41 0.06 7.64 0.38
C GLU A 41 0.32 7.98 -1.09
N HIS A 42 1.10 7.14 -1.75
CA HIS A 42 1.32 7.25 -3.18
C HIS A 42 0.01 7.02 -3.96
N SER A 43 -0.13 7.68 -5.13
CA SER A 43 -1.30 7.51 -5.99
C SER A 43 -1.52 6.06 -6.43
N GLU A 44 -0.44 5.33 -6.68
CA GLU A 44 -0.49 3.88 -6.76
C GLU A 44 -0.54 3.32 -5.33
N GLN A 45 -1.68 2.83 -4.90
CA GLN A 45 -1.98 2.38 -3.51
C GLN A 45 -1.00 1.34 -2.93
N ARG A 46 -0.06 0.85 -3.72
CA ARG A 46 0.97 -0.13 -3.32
C ARG A 46 2.04 0.44 -2.41
N PHE A 47 2.34 1.75 -2.50
CA PHE A 47 3.40 2.39 -1.73
C PHE A 47 2.81 3.39 -0.74
N ARG A 48 2.84 3.03 0.54
CA ARG A 48 2.31 3.86 1.63
C ARG A 48 3.42 4.13 2.64
N LEU A 49 3.95 5.34 2.62
CA LEU A 49 4.97 5.78 3.58
C LEU A 49 4.46 5.73 5.02
N SER A 50 3.14 5.88 5.25
CA SER A 50 2.54 5.77 6.58
C SER A 50 2.87 4.46 7.30
N TYR A 51 3.01 3.35 6.58
CA TYR A 51 3.38 2.07 7.17
C TYR A 51 4.80 2.06 7.73
N ILE A 52 5.71 2.81 7.10
CA ILE A 52 7.14 2.85 7.40
C ILE A 52 7.49 3.98 8.36
N LEU A 53 6.90 5.17 8.14
CA LEU A 53 7.20 6.40 8.87
C LEU A 53 6.17 6.70 9.98
N GLY A 54 5.08 5.92 10.05
CA GLY A 54 3.96 6.21 10.92
C GLY A 54 2.96 7.20 10.31
N ASN A 55 1.84 7.37 11.00
CA ASN A 55 0.82 8.34 10.64
C ASN A 55 0.57 9.27 11.82
N PRO A 56 0.62 10.62 11.68
CA PRO A 56 0.45 11.56 12.77
C PRO A 56 -0.83 11.31 13.58
N THR A 57 -1.94 11.00 12.91
CA THR A 57 -3.23 10.75 13.56
C THR A 57 -3.19 9.57 14.52
N PHE A 58 -2.46 8.50 14.18
CA PHE A 58 -2.31 7.33 15.06
C PHE A 58 -1.21 7.52 16.10
N LEU A 59 -0.14 8.24 15.76
CA LEU A 59 0.97 8.48 16.68
C LEU A 59 0.60 9.43 17.83
N GLU A 60 -0.32 10.37 17.59
CA GLU A 60 -0.79 11.35 18.58
C GLU A 60 -1.90 10.80 19.49
N ARG A 61 -2.57 9.70 19.10
CA ARG A 61 -3.59 9.06 19.95
C ARG A 61 -2.92 8.37 21.14
N SER A 62 -3.55 8.50 22.30
CA SER A 62 -3.19 7.72 23.49
C SER A 62 -3.59 6.24 23.29
N VAL A 63 -2.81 5.32 23.86
CA VAL A 63 -3.10 3.87 23.83
C VAL A 63 -4.51 3.52 24.41
N THR A 64 -5.13 4.47 25.10
CA THR A 64 -6.45 4.32 25.72
C THR A 64 -7.62 4.74 24.83
N ASP A 65 -7.38 5.34 23.67
CA ASP A 65 -8.44 5.69 22.74
C ASP A 65 -8.81 4.44 21.93
N GLU A 66 -9.94 3.83 22.25
CA GLU A 66 -10.49 2.67 21.56
C GLU A 66 -10.65 2.96 20.06
N ILE A 67 -10.22 2.03 19.23
CA ILE A 67 -10.44 2.08 17.77
C ILE A 67 -11.88 1.66 17.55
N GLU A 68 -12.80 2.65 17.45
CA GLU A 68 -14.24 2.39 17.32
C GLU A 68 -14.69 1.82 15.96
N ASP A 69 -13.81 1.61 14.98
CA ASP A 69 -14.20 1.36 13.58
C ASP A 69 -13.53 0.16 12.89
N GLU A 70 -13.03 -0.84 13.63
CA GLU A 70 -12.60 -2.09 12.98
C GLU A 70 -13.50 -3.23 13.42
N ASP A 71 -14.04 -3.96 12.43
CA ASP A 71 -14.85 -5.18 12.64
C ASP A 71 -14.15 -6.12 13.64
N GLU A 72 -14.79 -6.39 14.77
CA GLU A 72 -14.24 -7.24 15.85
C GLU A 72 -13.79 -8.63 15.38
N ASP A 73 -14.31 -9.11 14.24
CA ASP A 73 -13.97 -10.42 13.65
C ASP A 73 -12.63 -10.44 12.90
N SER A 74 -11.99 -9.26 12.66
CA SER A 74 -10.70 -9.14 11.96
C SER A 74 -9.54 -8.75 12.86
N MET A 75 -9.73 -8.63 14.17
CA MET A 75 -8.66 -8.27 15.10
C MET A 75 -7.63 -9.41 15.17
N PRO A 76 -6.41 -9.16 14.71
CA PRO A 76 -5.34 -10.15 14.82
C PRO A 76 -5.01 -10.40 16.30
N ASP A 77 -4.57 -11.61 16.62
CA ASP A 77 -4.17 -11.99 17.99
C ASP A 77 -3.14 -10.95 18.52
N PRO A 78 -3.42 -10.24 19.61
CA PRO A 78 -2.50 -9.26 20.19
C PRO A 78 -1.09 -9.79 20.44
N SER A 79 -0.93 -11.10 20.64
CA SER A 79 0.38 -11.74 20.80
C SER A 79 1.23 -11.76 19.51
N GLU A 80 0.62 -11.54 18.35
CA GLU A 80 1.26 -11.52 17.03
C GLU A 80 1.74 -10.11 16.63
N HIS A 81 1.40 -9.08 17.41
CA HIS A 81 1.75 -7.69 17.14
C HIS A 81 2.65 -7.10 18.23
N GLN A 82 3.59 -6.29 17.81
CA GLN A 82 4.45 -5.53 18.70
C GLN A 82 4.14 -4.03 18.53
N GLU A 83 3.43 -3.46 19.49
CA GLU A 83 3.10 -2.04 19.48
C GLU A 83 4.34 -1.14 19.59
N LEU A 84 4.22 0.09 19.07
CA LEU A 84 5.25 1.12 19.20
C LEU A 84 5.34 1.61 20.65
N GLY A 85 6.57 1.68 21.19
CA GLY A 85 6.82 2.34 22.47
C GLY A 85 6.63 3.86 22.38
N GLU A 86 6.41 4.51 23.53
CA GLU A 86 6.22 5.98 23.57
C GLU A 86 7.40 6.75 22.96
N ASN A 87 8.64 6.36 23.27
CA ASN A 87 9.83 7.00 22.71
C ASN A 87 9.89 6.88 21.19
N GLU A 88 9.55 5.70 20.65
CA GLU A 88 9.55 5.48 19.20
C GLU A 88 8.47 6.31 18.52
N ARG A 89 7.28 6.43 19.14
CA ARG A 89 6.21 7.31 18.63
C ARG A 89 6.66 8.75 18.57
N GLU A 90 7.33 9.24 19.61
CA GLU A 90 7.85 10.61 19.66
C GLU A 90 8.94 10.85 18.61
N GLU A 91 9.85 9.90 18.41
CA GLU A 91 10.87 9.97 17.35
C GLU A 91 10.25 10.05 15.97
N LEU A 92 9.25 9.21 15.68
CA LEU A 92 8.51 9.21 14.42
C LEU A 92 7.78 10.54 14.20
N LEU A 93 7.09 11.05 15.21
CA LEU A 93 6.41 12.34 15.12
C LEU A 93 7.37 13.49 14.85
N ASN A 94 8.52 13.49 15.50
CA ASN A 94 9.54 14.51 15.30
C ASN A 94 10.14 14.46 13.88
N ALA A 95 10.37 13.26 13.33
CA ALA A 95 10.80 13.09 11.96
C ALA A 95 9.74 13.60 10.97
N LEU A 96 8.48 13.20 11.14
CA LEU A 96 7.38 13.67 10.29
C LEU A 96 7.22 15.20 10.33
N ARG A 97 7.29 15.81 11.53
CA ARG A 97 7.26 17.28 11.68
C ARG A 97 8.41 17.98 10.97
N ALA A 98 9.59 17.34 10.92
CA ALA A 98 10.72 17.86 10.16
C ALA A 98 10.46 17.80 8.65
N TYR A 99 9.90 16.71 8.14
CA TYR A 99 9.54 16.58 6.73
C TYR A 99 8.47 17.58 6.31
N PHE A 100 7.42 17.77 7.11
CA PHE A 100 6.39 18.77 6.82
C PHE A 100 6.95 20.20 6.79
N ARG A 101 7.88 20.55 7.69
CA ARG A 101 8.59 21.85 7.63
C ARG A 101 9.38 22.02 6.34
N SER A 102 10.02 20.96 5.84
CA SER A 102 10.72 21.00 4.56
C SER A 102 9.76 21.13 3.38
N ILE A 103 8.59 20.49 3.44
CA ILE A 103 7.50 20.64 2.46
C ILE A 103 7.00 22.11 2.46
N ASP A 104 6.86 22.74 3.64
CA ASP A 104 6.47 24.15 3.76
C ASP A 104 7.48 25.08 3.08
N GLN A 105 8.77 24.83 3.27
CA GLN A 105 9.85 25.59 2.62
C GLN A 105 9.87 25.41 1.10
N LEU A 106 9.62 24.18 0.63
CA LEU A 106 9.52 23.89 -0.81
C LEU A 106 8.29 24.58 -1.42
N GLU A 107 7.17 24.63 -0.72
CA GLU A 107 5.95 25.31 -1.17
C GLU A 107 6.17 26.83 -1.30
N GLU A 108 6.86 27.47 -0.34
CA GLU A 108 7.22 28.91 -0.46
C GLU A 108 8.06 29.17 -1.71
N LYS A 109 9.08 28.32 -1.97
CA LYS A 109 9.89 28.44 -3.19
C LYS A 109 9.09 28.16 -4.46
N ALA A 110 8.18 27.21 -4.43
CA ALA A 110 7.28 26.91 -5.54
C ALA A 110 6.39 28.10 -5.91
N LYS A 111 5.92 28.88 -4.91
CA LYS A 111 5.17 30.11 -5.15
C LYS A 111 6.00 31.15 -5.90
N ASP A 112 7.24 31.39 -5.44
CA ASP A 112 8.14 32.35 -6.09
C ASP A 112 8.42 31.94 -7.55
N VAL A 113 8.63 30.66 -7.78
CA VAL A 113 8.84 30.10 -9.13
C VAL A 113 7.60 30.28 -10.00
N MET A 114 6.42 29.94 -9.46
CA MET A 114 5.14 30.06 -10.17
C MET A 114 4.87 31.53 -10.57
N GLU A 115 5.09 32.48 -9.66
CA GLU A 115 4.92 33.93 -9.94
C GLU A 115 5.86 34.40 -11.04
N LYS A 116 7.13 33.98 -11.02
CA LYS A 116 8.13 34.29 -12.03
C LYS A 116 7.73 33.73 -13.39
N MET A 117 7.38 32.45 -13.46
CA MET A 117 6.98 31.79 -14.70
C MET A 117 5.67 32.37 -15.27
N ALA A 118 4.70 32.67 -14.42
CA ALA A 118 3.47 33.34 -14.84
C ALA A 118 3.77 34.72 -15.46
N SER A 119 4.70 35.49 -14.86
CA SER A 119 5.13 36.79 -15.41
C SER A 119 5.82 36.65 -16.76
N GLU A 120 6.71 35.66 -16.92
CA GLU A 120 7.41 35.38 -18.17
C GLU A 120 6.45 34.96 -19.29
N LEU A 121 5.40 34.20 -18.97
CA LEU A 121 4.37 33.77 -19.91
C LEU A 121 3.26 34.81 -20.13
N GLY A 122 3.27 35.93 -19.40
CA GLY A 122 2.22 36.93 -19.46
C GLY A 122 0.89 36.48 -18.86
N ILE A 123 0.89 35.43 -18.03
CA ILE A 123 -0.28 34.88 -17.37
C ILE A 123 -0.55 35.64 -16.09
N LYS A 124 -1.78 36.15 -15.93
CA LYS A 124 -2.25 36.73 -14.65
C LYS A 124 -2.82 35.62 -13.77
N ILE A 125 -2.15 35.23 -12.70
CA ILE A 125 -2.53 34.10 -11.82
C ILE A 125 -3.99 34.18 -11.40
N GLY A 126 -4.51 35.36 -11.03
CA GLY A 126 -5.91 35.54 -10.62
C GLY A 126 -6.95 35.41 -11.75
N GLN A 127 -6.53 35.35 -13.01
CA GLN A 127 -7.37 35.24 -14.20
C GLN A 127 -6.94 34.04 -15.09
N ALA A 128 -6.06 33.18 -14.59
CA ALA A 128 -5.52 32.03 -15.31
C ALA A 128 -6.65 31.05 -15.69
N THR A 129 -6.66 30.65 -16.96
CA THR A 129 -7.56 29.59 -17.46
C THR A 129 -7.15 28.23 -16.87
N LYS A 130 -7.93 27.19 -17.13
CA LYS A 130 -7.56 25.83 -16.70
C LYS A 130 -6.25 25.39 -17.35
N GLU A 131 -6.14 25.63 -18.65
CA GLU A 131 -4.94 25.30 -19.42
C GLU A 131 -3.70 26.07 -18.91
N ASP A 132 -3.85 27.37 -18.58
CA ASP A 132 -2.75 28.15 -18.01
C ASP A 132 -2.26 27.58 -16.67
N ARG A 133 -3.19 27.11 -15.84
CA ARG A 133 -2.83 26.49 -14.54
C ARG A 133 -2.11 25.17 -14.73
N GLU A 134 -2.58 24.32 -15.64
CA GLU A 134 -1.93 23.06 -15.96
C GLU A 134 -0.50 23.27 -16.46
N VAL A 135 -0.28 24.25 -17.35
CA VAL A 135 1.07 24.59 -17.86
C VAL A 135 1.95 25.14 -16.72
N LEU A 136 1.43 26.05 -15.87
CA LEU A 136 2.20 26.57 -14.76
C LEU A 136 2.55 25.48 -13.75
N GLN A 137 1.63 24.58 -13.46
CA GLN A 137 1.85 23.45 -12.57
C GLN A 137 2.95 22.54 -13.09
N GLU A 138 2.90 22.12 -14.36
CA GLU A 138 3.92 21.29 -14.99
C GLU A 138 5.31 21.93 -14.91
N LEU A 139 5.41 23.23 -15.19
CA LEU A 139 6.68 23.96 -15.11
C LEU A 139 7.21 24.06 -13.67
N VAL A 140 6.32 24.27 -12.69
CA VAL A 140 6.69 24.30 -11.26
C VAL A 140 7.14 22.92 -10.80
N GLU A 141 6.44 21.86 -11.19
CA GLU A 141 6.80 20.46 -10.84
C GLU A 141 8.19 20.10 -11.40
N ASP A 142 8.44 20.44 -12.67
CA ASP A 142 9.75 20.21 -13.30
C ASP A 142 10.87 21.01 -12.60
N HIS A 143 10.59 22.26 -12.22
CA HIS A 143 11.55 23.07 -11.49
C HIS A 143 11.85 22.52 -10.10
N LEU A 144 10.80 22.16 -9.32
CA LEU A 144 10.93 21.55 -7.99
C LEU A 144 11.74 20.26 -8.05
N ALA A 145 11.44 19.39 -9.02
CA ALA A 145 12.14 18.11 -9.20
C ALA A 145 13.65 18.27 -9.48
N ASN A 146 14.11 19.47 -9.88
CA ASN A 146 15.51 19.77 -10.13
C ASN A 146 16.18 20.58 -9.00
N MET A 147 15.48 20.90 -7.90
CA MET A 147 16.03 21.67 -6.79
C MET A 147 16.85 20.79 -5.84
N ASP A 148 17.96 21.32 -5.36
CA ASP A 148 18.82 20.62 -4.39
C ASP A 148 18.07 20.31 -3.07
N GLU A 149 17.24 21.23 -2.57
CA GLU A 149 16.48 21.05 -1.36
C GLU A 149 15.40 19.95 -1.49
N PHE A 150 14.82 19.83 -2.68
CA PHE A 150 13.91 18.73 -2.97
C PHE A 150 14.63 17.38 -2.88
N HIS A 151 15.78 17.28 -3.53
CA HIS A 151 16.60 16.07 -3.47
C HIS A 151 17.09 15.76 -2.05
N GLN A 152 17.50 16.77 -1.29
CA GLN A 152 17.90 16.59 0.11
C GLN A 152 16.76 16.03 0.96
N LEU A 153 15.53 16.51 0.78
CA LEU A 153 14.37 15.97 1.49
C LEU A 153 14.09 14.54 1.09
N VAL A 154 14.08 14.23 -0.22
CA VAL A 154 13.85 12.87 -0.73
C VAL A 154 14.92 11.90 -0.20
N ASP A 155 16.20 12.31 -0.20
CA ASP A 155 17.29 11.48 0.27
C ASP A 155 17.22 11.27 1.80
N ALA A 156 16.86 12.30 2.58
CA ALA A 156 16.66 12.16 4.02
C ALA A 156 15.53 11.17 4.37
N ILE A 157 14.42 11.22 3.63
CA ILE A 157 13.33 10.25 3.80
C ILE A 157 13.79 8.85 3.40
N LEU A 158 14.52 8.72 2.29
CA LEU A 158 15.04 7.43 1.82
C LEU A 158 16.01 6.79 2.82
N ASP A 159 16.89 7.60 3.43
CA ASP A 159 17.83 7.14 4.47
C ASP A 159 17.07 6.67 5.72
N ASP A 160 15.99 7.37 6.10
CA ASP A 160 15.13 6.94 7.20
C ASP A 160 14.41 5.62 6.87
N VAL A 161 13.86 5.49 5.66
CA VAL A 161 13.29 4.23 5.17
C VAL A 161 14.33 3.11 5.17
N GLU A 162 15.56 3.36 4.72
CA GLU A 162 16.65 2.37 4.72
C GLU A 162 17.00 1.95 6.16
N SER A 163 16.97 2.89 7.12
CA SER A 163 17.25 2.60 8.51
C SER A 163 16.30 1.56 9.13
N ARG A 164 15.07 1.45 8.61
CA ARG A 164 14.06 0.50 9.10
C ARG A 164 14.44 -0.96 8.86
N PHE A 165 15.29 -1.25 7.88
CA PHE A 165 15.83 -2.59 7.70
C PHE A 165 16.71 -3.05 8.86
N ASN A 166 17.22 -2.14 9.70
CA ASN A 166 17.99 -2.49 10.91
C ASN A 166 17.13 -3.19 11.97
N PHE A 167 15.80 -3.11 11.88
CA PHE A 167 14.89 -3.88 12.74
C PHE A 167 14.83 -5.37 12.37
N LEU A 168 15.44 -5.78 11.26
CA LEU A 168 15.54 -7.19 10.86
C LEU A 168 16.73 -7.84 11.55
N SER A 169 16.61 -8.09 12.87
CA SER A 169 17.62 -8.76 13.67
C SER A 169 17.75 -10.25 13.37
N ASP A 170 16.65 -10.87 12.93
CA ASP A 170 16.55 -12.29 12.65
C ASP A 170 16.56 -12.57 11.15
N GLY A 171 17.11 -13.72 10.76
CA GLY A 171 17.20 -14.13 9.36
C GLY A 171 18.46 -13.61 8.65
N GLU A 172 18.53 -13.92 7.37
CA GLU A 172 19.66 -13.57 6.50
C GLU A 172 19.21 -12.54 5.46
N THR A 173 19.88 -11.38 5.43
CA THR A 173 19.64 -10.32 4.45
C THR A 173 20.73 -10.32 3.39
N SER A 174 20.33 -10.48 2.12
CA SER A 174 21.21 -10.27 0.97
C SER A 174 21.06 -8.83 0.49
N LYS A 175 22.20 -8.15 0.27
CA LYS A 175 22.24 -6.75 -0.17
C LYS A 175 22.74 -6.63 -1.60
N GLY A 176 22.28 -5.60 -2.31
CA GLY A 176 22.78 -5.16 -3.61
C GLY A 176 24.17 -4.53 -3.52
N LYS A 177 24.71 -4.12 -4.67
CA LYS A 177 26.01 -3.44 -4.75
C LYS A 177 26.01 -2.07 -4.07
N ASP A 178 24.86 -1.45 -3.99
CA ASP A 178 24.56 -0.16 -3.35
C ASP A 178 24.30 -0.28 -1.84
N GLY A 179 24.35 -1.48 -1.27
CA GLY A 179 24.06 -1.76 0.13
C GLY A 179 22.56 -1.97 0.44
N TRP A 180 21.66 -1.70 -0.52
CA TRP A 180 20.22 -1.87 -0.33
C TRP A 180 19.84 -3.34 -0.19
N PRO A 181 18.95 -3.71 0.75
CA PRO A 181 18.43 -5.07 0.86
C PRO A 181 17.63 -5.47 -0.38
N ILE A 182 17.98 -6.61 -0.97
CA ILE A 182 17.28 -7.17 -2.13
C ILE A 182 16.45 -8.40 -1.77
N LYS A 183 16.87 -9.13 -0.74
CA LYS A 183 16.21 -10.34 -0.28
C LYS A 183 16.47 -10.55 1.21
N TRP A 184 15.45 -11.02 1.91
CA TRP A 184 15.55 -11.53 3.28
C TRP A 184 15.00 -12.95 3.35
N THR A 185 15.64 -13.81 4.12
CA THR A 185 15.23 -15.20 4.32
C THR A 185 15.25 -15.56 5.79
N HIS A 186 14.24 -16.27 6.24
CA HIS A 186 14.15 -16.75 7.61
C HIS A 186 13.45 -18.09 7.68
N GLN A 187 13.88 -18.94 8.60
CA GLN A 187 13.24 -20.22 8.93
C GLN A 187 13.15 -20.33 10.44
N ASP A 188 11.97 -20.67 10.93
CA ASP A 188 11.71 -20.89 12.34
C ASP A 188 10.79 -22.11 12.50
N SER A 189 10.96 -22.83 13.60
CA SER A 189 10.07 -23.92 14.02
C SER A 189 8.97 -23.43 14.97
N ASP A 190 9.14 -22.29 15.61
CA ASP A 190 8.12 -21.62 16.41
C ASP A 190 7.18 -20.84 15.46
N ARG A 191 5.94 -21.34 15.33
CA ARG A 191 4.93 -20.74 14.46
C ARG A 191 4.63 -19.30 14.84
N SER A 192 4.48 -18.99 16.12
CA SER A 192 4.11 -17.64 16.58
C SER A 192 5.24 -16.64 16.36
N ALA A 193 6.49 -17.02 16.65
CA ALA A 193 7.66 -16.21 16.33
C ALA A 193 7.79 -15.95 14.83
N PHE A 194 7.57 -17.00 14.02
CA PHE A 194 7.61 -16.90 12.56
C PHE A 194 6.54 -15.93 12.02
N ILE A 195 5.29 -16.04 12.49
CA ILE A 195 4.20 -15.16 12.06
C ILE A 195 4.49 -13.70 12.45
N ARG A 196 4.93 -13.43 13.67
CA ARG A 196 5.30 -12.06 14.09
C ARG A 196 6.34 -11.43 13.16
N LEU A 197 7.34 -12.19 12.73
CA LEU A 197 8.36 -11.70 11.81
C LEU A 197 7.80 -11.46 10.41
N VAL A 198 6.98 -12.37 9.88
CA VAL A 198 6.39 -12.24 8.55
C VAL A 198 5.38 -11.10 8.49
N ASN A 199 4.66 -10.83 9.56
CA ASN A 199 3.70 -9.73 9.65
C ASN A 199 4.33 -8.34 9.40
N ARG A 200 5.61 -8.16 9.66
CA ARG A 200 6.31 -6.90 9.29
C ARG A 200 6.29 -6.61 7.79
N PHE A 201 6.14 -7.64 6.97
CA PHE A 201 6.20 -7.56 5.52
C PHE A 201 4.83 -7.68 4.83
N SER A 202 3.79 -8.08 5.56
CA SER A 202 2.47 -8.37 5.00
C SER A 202 1.31 -7.66 5.71
N SER A 203 1.52 -7.16 6.93
CA SER A 203 0.47 -6.53 7.71
C SER A 203 0.13 -5.13 7.18
N ASN A 204 -1.14 -4.74 7.36
CA ASN A 204 -1.67 -3.39 7.20
C ASN A 204 -2.26 -2.85 8.51
N TYR A 205 -1.99 -3.50 9.63
CA TYR A 205 -2.54 -3.15 10.94
C TYR A 205 -1.99 -1.80 11.42
N ALA A 206 -2.88 -0.81 11.54
CA ALA A 206 -2.54 0.58 11.79
C ALA A 206 -1.72 0.84 13.07
N PRO A 207 -1.95 0.15 14.21
CA PRO A 207 -1.11 0.31 15.41
C PRO A 207 0.37 -0.03 15.20
N ASN A 208 0.69 -0.78 14.15
CA ASN A 208 2.08 -1.13 13.79
C ASN A 208 2.71 -0.17 12.78
N PHE A 209 2.00 0.88 12.36
CA PHE A 209 2.56 1.87 11.43
C PHE A 209 3.78 2.56 12.07
N GLY A 210 4.85 2.66 11.30
CA GLY A 210 6.18 3.08 11.75
C GLY A 210 7.18 1.92 11.84
N ARG A 211 6.70 0.66 11.84
CA ARG A 211 7.54 -0.55 11.90
C ARG A 211 7.33 -1.51 10.74
N LEU A 212 6.32 -1.28 9.89
CA LEU A 212 6.00 -2.16 8.78
C LEU A 212 6.89 -1.88 7.58
N LEU A 213 7.34 -2.93 6.95
CA LEU A 213 8.11 -2.90 5.70
C LEU A 213 7.26 -3.33 4.49
N THR A 214 5.97 -3.55 4.69
CA THR A 214 5.02 -3.98 3.66
C THR A 214 5.14 -3.19 2.35
N PRO A 215 5.27 -1.84 2.36
CA PRO A 215 5.39 -1.07 1.12
C PRO A 215 6.71 -1.29 0.36
N LEU A 216 7.72 -1.85 1.02
CA LEU A 216 9.03 -2.13 0.42
C LEU A 216 9.11 -3.53 -0.19
N VAL A 217 8.05 -4.34 -0.02
CA VAL A 217 8.03 -5.74 -0.45
C VAL A 217 7.60 -5.84 -1.91
N GLU A 218 8.40 -6.49 -2.73
CA GLU A 218 8.04 -6.86 -4.09
C GLU A 218 7.35 -8.23 -4.14
N GLY A 219 7.78 -9.15 -3.28
CA GLY A 219 7.18 -10.48 -3.21
C GLY A 219 7.47 -11.22 -1.92
N ILE A 220 6.48 -12.00 -1.49
CA ILE A 220 6.56 -12.86 -0.31
C ILE A 220 6.34 -14.32 -0.74
N ARG A 221 7.20 -15.21 -0.26
CA ARG A 221 7.03 -16.65 -0.35
C ARG A 221 7.14 -17.26 1.03
N VAL A 222 6.07 -17.89 1.49
CA VAL A 222 6.03 -18.64 2.74
C VAL A 222 5.89 -20.12 2.39
N ALA A 223 6.72 -20.96 3.00
CA ALA A 223 6.62 -22.40 2.89
C ALA A 223 6.53 -23.02 4.28
N GLY A 224 5.64 -23.98 4.44
CA GLY A 224 5.45 -24.72 5.68
C GLY A 224 4.58 -25.94 5.45
N PRO A 225 4.42 -26.83 6.45
CA PRO A 225 3.48 -27.93 6.35
C PRO A 225 2.05 -27.38 6.28
N PHE A 226 1.34 -27.70 5.20
CA PHE A 226 -0.09 -27.48 5.11
C PHE A 226 -0.81 -28.77 5.51
N MET A 227 -1.44 -28.77 6.68
CA MET A 227 -2.12 -29.94 7.25
C MET A 227 -3.56 -29.57 7.59
N PRO A 228 -4.48 -29.58 6.59
CA PRO A 228 -5.88 -29.31 6.83
C PRO A 228 -6.52 -30.47 7.62
N ASP A 229 -7.57 -30.19 8.39
CA ASP A 229 -8.26 -31.18 9.24
C ASP A 229 -8.83 -32.38 8.46
N TRP A 230 -9.07 -32.20 7.15
CA TRP A 230 -9.58 -33.26 6.26
C TRP A 230 -8.47 -34.13 5.64
N HIS A 231 -7.18 -33.83 5.88
CA HIS A 231 -6.11 -34.70 5.36
C HIS A 231 -6.08 -36.01 6.12
N GLU A 232 -5.91 -37.12 5.40
CA GLU A 232 -5.81 -38.47 6.01
C GLU A 232 -4.33 -38.86 6.17
N ASP A 233 -3.67 -39.23 5.09
CA ASP A 233 -2.30 -39.80 5.15
C ASP A 233 -1.24 -39.02 4.34
N ALA A 234 -1.65 -38.03 3.54
CA ALA A 234 -0.73 -37.31 2.66
C ALA A 234 -0.85 -35.78 2.84
N VAL A 235 0.27 -35.14 3.16
CA VAL A 235 0.34 -33.67 3.18
C VAL A 235 0.16 -33.14 1.75
N PRO A 236 -0.87 -32.34 1.48
CA PRO A 236 -1.07 -31.73 0.16
C PRO A 236 0.13 -30.88 -0.26
N LYS A 237 0.62 -31.12 -1.48
CA LYS A 237 1.60 -30.25 -2.12
C LYS A 237 0.85 -29.16 -2.88
N MET A 238 0.68 -28.02 -2.26
CA MET A 238 -0.09 -26.92 -2.80
C MET A 238 0.72 -25.61 -2.74
N VAL A 239 0.58 -24.77 -3.76
CA VAL A 239 1.08 -23.41 -3.80
C VAL A 239 -0.12 -22.49 -3.95
N ILE A 240 -0.36 -21.64 -2.96
CA ILE A 240 -1.37 -20.59 -3.02
C ILE A 240 -0.66 -19.30 -3.49
N MET A 241 -1.15 -18.72 -4.58
CA MET A 241 -0.66 -17.44 -5.09
C MET A 241 -1.74 -16.39 -4.84
N ASP A 242 -1.47 -15.49 -3.92
CA ASP A 242 -2.32 -14.31 -3.72
C ASP A 242 -2.05 -13.27 -4.81
N GLY A 243 -3.09 -12.63 -5.28
CA GLY A 243 -3.07 -11.63 -6.33
C GLY A 243 -3.30 -10.22 -5.82
N GLN A 244 -2.99 -9.24 -6.65
CA GLN A 244 -3.43 -7.86 -6.41
C GLN A 244 -4.95 -7.80 -6.47
N GLY A 245 -5.61 -7.12 -5.52
CA GLY A 245 -7.05 -6.89 -5.54
C GLY A 245 -7.52 -6.24 -6.85
N ILE A 246 -8.64 -6.72 -7.38
CA ILE A 246 -9.14 -6.33 -8.72
C ILE A 246 -10.00 -5.07 -8.66
N GLY A 247 -10.46 -4.67 -7.47
CA GLY A 247 -11.48 -3.62 -7.29
C GLY A 247 -10.97 -2.20 -7.10
N HIS A 248 -9.68 -1.93 -7.11
CA HIS A 248 -9.12 -0.66 -6.63
C HIS A 248 -8.67 0.34 -7.70
N THR A 249 -8.82 0.05 -8.98
CA THR A 249 -8.51 1.00 -10.04
C THR A 249 -9.80 1.49 -10.71
N ALA A 250 -10.10 2.77 -10.57
CA ALA A 250 -11.28 3.42 -11.18
C ALA A 250 -11.31 3.31 -12.72
N ASP A 251 -10.16 3.03 -13.35
CA ASP A 251 -10.00 2.89 -14.80
C ASP A 251 -10.04 1.43 -15.29
N SER A 252 -10.35 0.46 -14.43
CA SER A 252 -10.28 -0.98 -14.77
C SER A 252 -11.46 -1.49 -15.63
N THR A 253 -12.15 -0.62 -16.33
CA THR A 253 -13.29 -1.01 -17.18
C THR A 253 -12.89 -1.71 -18.48
N SER A 254 -11.61 -1.82 -18.84
CA SER A 254 -11.25 -2.35 -20.16
C SER A 254 -10.14 -3.40 -20.24
N SER A 255 -9.24 -3.54 -19.28
CA SER A 255 -8.25 -4.64 -19.37
C SER A 255 -7.62 -4.99 -18.02
N LEU A 256 -7.59 -6.28 -17.73
CA LEU A 256 -6.77 -6.81 -16.62
C LEU A 256 -5.29 -6.61 -16.91
N SER A 257 -4.51 -6.35 -15.86
CA SER A 257 -3.06 -6.23 -16.01
C SER A 257 -2.45 -7.53 -16.56
N THR A 258 -1.42 -7.39 -17.37
CA THR A 258 -0.67 -8.53 -17.92
C THR A 258 -0.14 -9.47 -16.83
N SER A 259 0.11 -8.94 -15.63
CA SER A 259 0.55 -9.73 -14.47
C SER A 259 -0.53 -10.70 -14.01
N ILE A 260 -1.80 -10.33 -14.01
CA ILE A 260 -2.93 -11.18 -13.64
C ILE A 260 -3.13 -12.26 -14.72
N THR A 261 -3.20 -11.88 -15.98
CA THR A 261 -3.46 -12.82 -17.08
C THR A 261 -2.33 -13.84 -17.27
N SER A 262 -1.08 -13.46 -16.99
CA SER A 262 0.05 -14.41 -17.03
C SER A 262 -0.05 -15.50 -15.95
N ARG A 263 -0.64 -15.21 -14.80
CA ARG A 263 -0.86 -16.17 -13.72
C ARG A 263 -1.90 -17.24 -14.06
N PHE A 264 -2.88 -16.93 -14.91
CA PHE A 264 -3.88 -17.91 -15.35
C PHE A 264 -3.27 -19.15 -16.04
N ARG A 265 -2.14 -18.96 -16.74
CA ARG A 265 -1.42 -20.06 -17.37
C ARG A 265 -0.72 -20.98 -16.35
N MET A 266 -0.20 -20.39 -15.28
CA MET A 266 0.57 -21.10 -14.26
C MET A 266 -0.29 -21.82 -13.23
N ALA A 267 -1.49 -21.33 -12.97
CA ALA A 267 -2.39 -21.87 -11.96
C ALA A 267 -3.09 -23.13 -12.47
N ASP A 268 -3.24 -24.14 -11.63
CA ASP A 268 -4.05 -25.34 -11.89
C ASP A 268 -5.53 -25.07 -11.57
N ALA A 269 -5.80 -24.23 -10.57
CA ALA A 269 -7.13 -23.74 -10.20
C ALA A 269 -7.07 -22.23 -9.90
N ILE A 270 -8.14 -21.54 -10.17
CA ILE A 270 -8.29 -20.09 -9.96
C ILE A 270 -9.52 -19.87 -9.09
N VAL A 271 -9.31 -19.33 -7.89
CA VAL A 271 -10.41 -18.96 -7.00
C VAL A 271 -10.67 -17.48 -7.16
N LEU A 272 -11.84 -17.12 -7.71
CA LEU A 272 -12.32 -15.75 -7.74
C LEU A 272 -13.22 -15.54 -6.53
N THR A 273 -12.78 -14.68 -5.61
CA THR A 273 -13.59 -14.26 -4.46
C THR A 273 -14.38 -13.01 -4.81
N ASP A 274 -15.66 -13.00 -4.48
CA ASP A 274 -16.56 -11.88 -4.73
C ASP A 274 -17.43 -11.59 -3.50
N ASN A 275 -17.84 -10.34 -3.34
CA ASN A 275 -18.68 -9.92 -2.22
C ASN A 275 -20.14 -10.26 -2.52
N ALA A 276 -20.76 -11.14 -1.72
CA ALA A 276 -22.15 -11.56 -1.88
C ALA A 276 -23.17 -10.41 -1.71
N ALA A 277 -22.83 -9.34 -0.97
CA ALA A 277 -23.70 -8.19 -0.80
C ALA A 277 -23.75 -7.29 -2.05
N GLN A 278 -22.70 -7.32 -2.88
CA GLN A 278 -22.58 -6.56 -4.14
C GLN A 278 -21.88 -7.41 -5.21
N PRO A 279 -22.49 -8.52 -5.65
CA PRO A 279 -21.84 -9.47 -6.53
C PRO A 279 -21.65 -8.94 -7.94
N MET A 280 -20.67 -9.50 -8.64
CA MET A 280 -20.44 -9.30 -10.08
C MET A 280 -20.24 -7.85 -10.50
N GLN A 281 -19.49 -7.08 -9.70
CA GLN A 281 -19.06 -5.75 -10.09
C GLN A 281 -18.07 -5.79 -11.29
N ALA A 282 -17.66 -4.63 -11.79
CA ALA A 282 -16.83 -4.51 -12.99
C ALA A 282 -15.53 -5.34 -12.94
N GLY A 283 -14.86 -5.38 -11.78
CA GLY A 283 -13.63 -6.13 -11.59
C GLY A 283 -13.80 -7.64 -11.76
N PRO A 284 -14.65 -8.31 -10.97
CA PRO A 284 -14.98 -9.72 -11.15
C PRO A 284 -15.44 -10.07 -12.55
N CYS A 285 -16.32 -9.27 -13.16
CA CYS A 285 -16.77 -9.48 -14.54
C CYS A 285 -15.63 -9.43 -15.56
N ALA A 286 -14.67 -8.50 -15.40
CA ALA A 286 -13.49 -8.43 -16.28
C ALA A 286 -12.61 -9.67 -16.16
N VAL A 287 -12.44 -10.22 -14.94
CA VAL A 287 -11.73 -11.49 -14.74
C VAL A 287 -12.43 -12.64 -15.44
N LEU A 288 -13.73 -12.78 -15.25
CA LEU A 288 -14.51 -13.84 -15.90
C LEU A 288 -14.40 -13.78 -17.43
N GLN A 289 -14.55 -12.59 -18.01
CA GLN A 289 -14.39 -12.39 -19.46
C GLN A 289 -12.98 -12.78 -19.93
N SER A 290 -11.96 -12.36 -19.18
CA SER A 290 -10.56 -12.67 -19.52
C SER A 290 -10.26 -14.18 -19.43
N LEU A 291 -10.82 -14.88 -18.44
CA LEU A 291 -10.69 -16.34 -18.30
C LEU A 291 -11.33 -17.07 -19.49
N VAL A 292 -12.53 -16.65 -19.91
CA VAL A 292 -13.20 -17.24 -21.08
C VAL A 292 -12.43 -16.96 -22.35
N ILE A 293 -12.00 -15.71 -22.59
CA ILE A 293 -11.22 -15.33 -23.80
C ILE A 293 -9.89 -16.10 -23.86
N SER A 294 -9.25 -16.35 -22.72
CA SER A 294 -7.97 -17.06 -22.65
C SER A 294 -8.10 -18.59 -22.58
N GLY A 295 -9.32 -19.14 -22.55
CA GLY A 295 -9.60 -20.58 -22.50
C GLY A 295 -9.23 -21.23 -21.16
N HIS A 296 -9.36 -20.49 -20.07
CA HIS A 296 -9.04 -20.95 -18.71
C HIS A 296 -10.26 -21.11 -17.81
N GLU A 297 -11.48 -21.03 -18.34
CA GLU A 297 -12.74 -21.12 -17.62
C GLU A 297 -12.89 -22.42 -16.82
N SER A 298 -12.31 -23.51 -17.30
CA SER A 298 -12.37 -24.82 -16.61
C SER A 298 -11.60 -24.85 -15.30
N LYS A 299 -10.74 -23.87 -15.05
CA LYS A 299 -9.96 -23.75 -13.81
C LYS A 299 -10.66 -22.91 -12.74
N LEU A 300 -11.78 -22.27 -13.09
CA LEU A 300 -12.46 -21.28 -12.25
C LEU A 300 -13.26 -21.94 -11.13
N LEU A 301 -13.08 -21.42 -9.93
CA LEU A 301 -13.92 -21.64 -8.76
C LEU A 301 -14.40 -20.24 -8.28
N LEU A 302 -15.72 -20.07 -8.11
CA LEU A 302 -16.29 -18.86 -7.53
C LEU A 302 -16.51 -19.07 -6.02
N ALA A 303 -16.02 -18.12 -5.22
CA ALA A 303 -16.23 -18.10 -3.78
C ALA A 303 -16.86 -16.77 -3.37
N PHE A 304 -18.09 -16.82 -2.89
CA PHE A 304 -18.78 -15.65 -2.37
C PHE A 304 -18.50 -15.51 -0.86
N THR A 305 -18.11 -14.29 -0.46
CA THR A 305 -17.84 -13.90 0.92
C THR A 305 -18.89 -12.90 1.41
N HIS A 306 -18.83 -12.47 2.67
CA HIS A 306 -19.74 -11.47 3.25
C HIS A 306 -21.24 -11.80 3.15
N PHE A 307 -21.60 -13.08 3.32
CA PHE A 307 -23.00 -13.51 3.33
C PHE A 307 -23.81 -12.91 4.49
N ASP A 308 -23.18 -12.57 5.58
CA ASP A 308 -23.73 -11.89 6.74
C ASP A 308 -24.26 -10.49 6.38
N GLU A 309 -23.58 -9.79 5.48
CA GLU A 309 -23.97 -8.45 4.99
C GLU A 309 -25.15 -8.46 4.00
N VAL A 310 -25.48 -9.62 3.42
CA VAL A 310 -26.62 -9.72 2.48
C VAL A 310 -27.92 -9.47 3.21
N LYS A 311 -28.62 -8.37 2.84
CA LYS A 311 -29.85 -7.90 3.46
C LYS A 311 -31.05 -8.08 2.51
N GLY A 312 -32.19 -8.47 3.07
CA GLY A 312 -33.46 -8.54 2.36
C GLY A 312 -34.58 -9.05 3.27
N ASP A 313 -35.78 -8.50 3.13
CA ASP A 313 -36.91 -8.79 4.01
C ASP A 313 -37.29 -10.29 4.03
N ASN A 314 -36.96 -11.03 2.97
CA ASN A 314 -37.26 -12.46 2.82
C ASN A 314 -36.02 -13.37 3.01
N LEU A 315 -34.86 -12.82 3.37
CA LEU A 315 -33.61 -13.55 3.48
C LEU A 315 -33.31 -13.98 4.93
N HIS A 316 -34.11 -14.91 5.44
CA HIS A 316 -33.96 -15.45 6.79
C HIS A 316 -33.01 -16.66 6.78
N GLY A 317 -31.76 -16.44 7.21
CA GLY A 317 -30.74 -17.47 7.33
C GLY A 317 -29.87 -17.68 6.06
N ASN A 318 -28.74 -18.39 6.27
CA ASN A 318 -27.73 -18.55 5.25
C ASN A 318 -28.17 -19.32 3.99
N ALA A 319 -29.17 -20.21 4.11
CA ALA A 319 -29.69 -20.94 2.95
C ALA A 319 -30.42 -20.01 1.99
N ALA A 320 -31.34 -19.16 2.50
CA ALA A 320 -32.06 -18.20 1.68
C ALA A 320 -31.13 -17.14 1.06
N LYS A 321 -30.06 -16.75 1.78
CA LYS A 321 -29.04 -15.84 1.24
C LYS A 321 -28.24 -16.47 0.09
N LYS A 322 -27.89 -17.77 0.18
CA LYS A 322 -27.21 -18.52 -0.89
C LYS A 322 -28.04 -18.61 -2.15
N ASP A 323 -29.35 -18.80 -2.01
CA ASP A 323 -30.26 -18.89 -3.16
C ASP A 323 -30.47 -17.51 -3.83
N HIS A 324 -30.18 -16.43 -3.14
CA HIS A 324 -30.31 -15.04 -3.65
C HIS A 324 -29.07 -14.59 -4.44
N VAL A 325 -27.87 -15.02 -4.04
CA VAL A 325 -26.58 -14.68 -4.66
C VAL A 325 -26.26 -15.64 -5.80
#